data_252f8d3ed0a4b0a2a3b83dd6315156fe
#
_entry.id   252f8d3ed0a4b0a2a3b83dd6315156fe
#
_cell.length_a   1.000
_cell.length_b   1.000
_cell.length_c   1.000
_cell.angle_alpha   90.00
_cell.angle_beta   90.00
_cell.angle_gamma   90.00
#
_symmetry.space_group_name_H-M   'P 1'
#
loop_
_entity.id
_entity.type
_entity.pdbx_description
1 polymer ?
#
loop_
_entity_poly.entity_id
_entity_poly.type
_entity_poly.pdbx_seq_one_letter_code
_entity_poly.pdbx_strand_id
1 'polypeptide(L)'
;MPLHPQAKFINDFVDGLGYAPLDQDTPENARQQRASMQAPSTVPIHKMVDLDAGGVPARLYKPNDDPNLPLLVYYHGGGWVLGSVESHDSICRALCMQTPCAVLSVDYRLAPENPFPAPLVDCVTATKWAHDNAAAIGIDPTRIAIGGYSAGGNLAAAIANMQTIPTVYQLLIYPVTDCRLQHPSHQENKDGPFLTHAAMKWFVDHYVTGTDISLTEIGRAHV
;
A
#
# COMPACT_ATOMS: atom_id res chain seq x y z
N MET A 1 22.15 -5.09 14.70
CA MET A 1 21.62 -4.63 16.00
C MET A 1 20.57 -5.61 16.50
N PRO A 2 20.41 -5.86 17.81
CA PRO A 2 19.31 -6.69 18.31
C PRO A 2 17.96 -6.01 17.98
N LEU A 3 16.95 -6.85 17.71
CA LEU A 3 15.59 -6.36 17.51
C LEU A 3 15.03 -5.73 18.78
N HIS A 4 14.19 -4.70 18.63
CA HIS A 4 13.37 -4.23 19.74
C HIS A 4 12.49 -5.38 20.26
N PRO A 5 12.29 -5.54 21.60
CA PRO A 5 11.55 -6.66 22.16
C PRO A 5 10.17 -6.91 21.55
N GLN A 6 9.42 -5.85 21.24
CA GLN A 6 8.12 -5.95 20.56
C GLN A 6 8.24 -6.50 19.13
N ALA A 7 9.25 -6.04 18.38
CA ALA A 7 9.50 -6.54 17.03
C ALA A 7 9.91 -8.02 17.07
N LYS A 8 10.76 -8.39 18.03
CA LYS A 8 11.13 -9.79 18.22
C LYS A 8 9.92 -10.66 18.56
N PHE A 9 9.03 -10.20 19.45
CA PHE A 9 7.81 -10.93 19.80
C PHE A 9 6.94 -11.21 18.58
N ILE A 10 6.73 -10.18 17.71
CA ILE A 10 5.94 -10.35 16.48
C ILE A 10 6.64 -11.32 15.52
N ASN A 11 7.95 -11.20 15.38
CA ASN A 11 8.71 -12.11 14.51
C ASN A 11 8.61 -13.57 14.99
N ASP A 12 8.85 -13.80 16.27
CA ASP A 12 8.75 -15.14 16.88
C ASP A 12 7.33 -15.73 16.74
N PHE A 13 6.30 -14.87 16.82
CA PHE A 13 4.91 -15.28 16.61
C PHE A 13 4.67 -15.71 15.16
N VAL A 14 5.12 -14.91 14.19
CA VAL A 14 4.96 -15.24 12.75
C VAL A 14 5.73 -16.50 12.39
N ASP A 15 6.97 -16.64 12.86
CA ASP A 15 7.77 -17.85 12.66
C ASP A 15 7.10 -19.09 13.27
N GLY A 16 6.44 -18.92 14.42
CA GLY A 16 5.68 -19.98 15.10
C GLY A 16 4.44 -20.48 14.37
N LEU A 17 3.94 -19.73 13.37
CA LEU A 17 2.81 -20.16 12.52
C LEU A 17 3.20 -21.28 11.55
N GLY A 18 4.49 -21.48 11.30
CA GLY A 18 5.00 -22.57 10.47
C GLY A 18 4.68 -22.43 8.98
N TYR A 19 4.40 -21.22 8.51
CA TYR A 19 4.19 -20.98 7.08
C TYR A 19 5.50 -21.13 6.29
N ALA A 20 5.37 -21.58 5.05
CA ALA A 20 6.52 -21.62 4.13
C ALA A 20 7.06 -20.20 3.89
N PRO A 21 8.38 -20.03 3.68
CA PRO A 21 8.93 -18.76 3.22
C PRO A 21 8.26 -18.30 1.93
N LEU A 22 8.05 -16.98 1.77
CA LEU A 22 7.36 -16.42 0.61
C LEU A 22 7.98 -16.81 -0.74
N ASP A 23 9.30 -16.89 -0.81
CA ASP A 23 10.04 -17.30 -2.01
C ASP A 23 9.85 -18.78 -2.38
N GLN A 24 9.22 -19.57 -1.51
CA GLN A 24 8.87 -20.98 -1.71
C GLN A 24 7.36 -21.19 -1.82
N ASP A 25 6.56 -20.12 -1.81
CA ASP A 25 5.10 -20.17 -1.79
C ASP A 25 4.50 -19.57 -3.08
N THR A 26 3.24 -19.92 -3.36
CA THR A 26 2.49 -19.31 -4.45
C THR A 26 1.81 -18.04 -3.99
N PRO A 27 1.57 -17.05 -4.89
CA PRO A 27 0.81 -15.84 -4.56
C PRO A 27 -0.56 -16.13 -3.97
N GLU A 28 -1.27 -17.12 -4.50
CA GLU A 28 -2.59 -17.52 -4.04
C GLU A 28 -2.56 -18.03 -2.59
N ASN A 29 -1.65 -18.97 -2.31
CA ASN A 29 -1.51 -19.55 -0.97
C ASN A 29 -1.04 -18.48 0.04
N ALA A 30 -0.09 -17.65 -0.32
CA ALA A 30 0.38 -16.54 0.52
C ALA A 30 -0.76 -15.54 0.85
N ARG A 31 -1.65 -15.25 -0.11
CA ARG A 31 -2.85 -14.41 0.13
C ARG A 31 -3.82 -15.09 1.10
N GLN A 32 -4.10 -16.38 0.94
CA GLN A 32 -4.97 -17.14 1.83
C GLN A 32 -4.43 -17.18 3.27
N GLN A 33 -3.15 -17.44 3.43
CA GLN A 33 -2.48 -17.41 4.74
C GLN A 33 -2.60 -16.04 5.41
N ARG A 34 -2.34 -14.95 4.67
CA ARG A 34 -2.46 -13.59 5.18
C ARG A 34 -3.90 -13.24 5.55
N ALA A 35 -4.88 -13.65 4.74
CA ALA A 35 -6.29 -13.44 5.03
C ALA A 35 -6.73 -14.17 6.31
N SER A 36 -6.22 -15.38 6.57
CA SER A 36 -6.56 -16.15 7.78
C SER A 36 -6.03 -15.52 9.08
N MET A 37 -5.02 -14.65 9.00
CA MET A 37 -4.47 -13.93 10.16
C MET A 37 -5.21 -12.61 10.46
N GLN A 38 -6.16 -12.21 9.61
CA GLN A 38 -6.86 -10.95 9.79
C GLN A 38 -7.88 -11.06 10.91
N ALA A 39 -7.82 -10.15 11.86
CA ALA A 39 -8.86 -9.95 12.85
C ALA A 39 -9.67 -8.69 12.49
N PRO A 40 -10.98 -8.68 12.75
CA PRO A 40 -11.80 -7.47 12.59
C PRO A 40 -11.21 -6.31 13.38
N SER A 41 -11.19 -5.13 12.77
CA SER A 41 -10.71 -3.94 13.46
C SER A 41 -11.62 -3.56 14.63
N THR A 42 -11.02 -3.26 15.78
CA THR A 42 -11.72 -2.69 16.94
C THR A 42 -11.67 -1.16 16.97
N VAL A 43 -10.96 -0.52 16.03
CA VAL A 43 -10.89 0.94 15.93
C VAL A 43 -12.25 1.47 15.45
N PRO A 44 -12.93 2.31 16.23
CA PRO A 44 -14.20 2.88 15.82
C PRO A 44 -13.99 3.79 14.61
N ILE A 45 -15.04 3.90 13.79
CA ILE A 45 -15.08 4.82 12.64
C ILE A 45 -16.47 5.42 12.54
N HIS A 46 -16.57 6.71 12.20
CA HIS A 46 -17.84 7.38 12.07
C HIS A 46 -18.62 6.87 10.85
N LYS A 47 -17.96 6.80 9.70
CA LYS A 47 -18.57 6.32 8.46
C LYS A 47 -17.56 5.57 7.60
N MET A 48 -18.02 4.48 6.99
CA MET A 48 -17.24 3.68 6.05
C MET A 48 -18.14 3.28 4.88
N VAL A 49 -17.65 3.44 3.65
CA VAL A 49 -18.42 3.16 2.43
C VAL A 49 -17.51 2.57 1.37
N ASP A 50 -17.90 1.42 0.84
CA ASP A 50 -17.28 0.86 -0.36
C ASP A 50 -17.84 1.56 -1.59
N LEU A 51 -16.96 1.89 -2.54
CA LEU A 51 -17.29 2.63 -3.74
C LEU A 51 -16.41 2.23 -4.93
N ASP A 52 -16.84 2.63 -6.11
CA ASP A 52 -16.05 2.54 -7.33
C ASP A 52 -15.36 3.88 -7.60
N ALA A 53 -14.04 3.86 -7.62
CA ALA A 53 -13.22 5.05 -7.87
C ALA A 53 -12.76 5.10 -9.35
N GLY A 54 -13.70 5.17 -10.28
CA GLY A 54 -13.43 5.24 -11.71
C GLY A 54 -13.08 3.89 -12.33
N GLY A 55 -13.75 2.82 -11.90
CA GLY A 55 -13.49 1.44 -12.28
C GLY A 55 -12.53 0.70 -11.34
N VAL A 56 -12.08 1.35 -10.26
CA VAL A 56 -11.20 0.77 -9.24
C VAL A 56 -11.96 0.67 -7.93
N PRO A 57 -12.12 -0.53 -7.33
CA PRO A 57 -12.73 -0.67 -6.02
C PRO A 57 -11.94 0.11 -4.96
N ALA A 58 -12.66 0.75 -4.05
CA ALA A 58 -12.04 1.52 -2.98
C ALA A 58 -12.98 1.61 -1.76
N ARG A 59 -12.41 1.91 -0.59
CA ARG A 59 -13.15 2.13 0.64
C ARG A 59 -12.84 3.49 1.22
N LEU A 60 -13.89 4.30 1.38
CA LEU A 60 -13.82 5.62 1.98
C LEU A 60 -14.15 5.56 3.47
N TYR A 61 -13.25 6.05 4.30
CA TYR A 61 -13.40 6.22 5.74
C TYR A 61 -13.56 7.71 6.05
N LYS A 62 -14.53 8.05 6.89
CA LYS A 62 -14.75 9.45 7.33
C LYS A 62 -14.77 9.54 8.86
N PRO A 63 -14.07 10.52 9.44
CA PRO A 63 -14.05 10.71 10.91
C PRO A 63 -15.31 11.40 11.42
N ASN A 64 -16.05 12.12 10.56
CA ASN A 64 -17.28 12.86 10.85
C ASN A 64 -18.01 13.22 9.53
N ASP A 65 -19.07 13.99 9.61
CA ASP A 65 -19.91 14.43 8.47
C ASP A 65 -19.52 15.82 7.91
N ASP A 66 -18.33 16.34 8.19
CA ASP A 66 -17.86 17.59 7.58
C ASP A 66 -17.85 17.41 6.05
N PRO A 67 -18.48 18.34 5.29
CA PRO A 67 -18.53 18.28 3.84
C PRO A 67 -17.23 18.67 3.13
N ASN A 68 -16.21 19.13 3.86
CA ASN A 68 -14.93 19.61 3.34
C ASN A 68 -13.73 18.97 4.06
N LEU A 69 -13.73 17.66 4.22
CA LEU A 69 -12.61 16.95 4.86
C LEU A 69 -11.35 16.99 4.00
N PRO A 70 -10.15 17.10 4.59
CA PRO A 70 -8.92 16.69 3.89
C PRO A 70 -8.99 15.20 3.56
N LEU A 71 -8.30 14.77 2.51
CA LEU A 71 -8.26 13.37 2.08
C LEU A 71 -6.83 12.84 2.09
N LEU A 72 -6.64 11.65 2.62
CA LEU A 72 -5.49 10.79 2.34
C LEU A 72 -5.94 9.67 1.40
N VAL A 73 -5.45 9.65 0.16
CA VAL A 73 -5.56 8.46 -0.70
C VAL A 73 -4.46 7.50 -0.29
N TYR A 74 -4.86 6.32 0.18
CA TYR A 74 -3.98 5.35 0.79
C TYR A 74 -3.84 4.10 -0.07
N TYR A 75 -2.59 3.72 -0.35
CA TYR A 75 -2.25 2.52 -1.09
C TYR A 75 -1.62 1.52 -0.12
N HIS A 76 -2.21 0.34 -0.04
CA HIS A 76 -1.73 -0.69 0.88
C HIS A 76 -0.37 -1.27 0.47
N GLY A 77 0.35 -1.84 1.43
CA GLY A 77 1.56 -2.63 1.16
C GLY A 77 1.23 -4.07 0.78
N GLY A 78 2.29 -4.88 0.69
CA GLY A 78 2.17 -6.30 0.31
C GLY A 78 2.91 -6.64 -0.98
N GLY A 79 3.95 -5.87 -1.33
CA GLY A 79 4.81 -6.15 -2.47
C GLY A 79 4.08 -6.19 -3.82
N TRP A 80 2.99 -5.44 -3.98
CA TRP A 80 2.11 -5.42 -5.15
C TRP A 80 1.43 -6.77 -5.46
N VAL A 81 1.68 -7.80 -4.66
CA VAL A 81 1.19 -9.18 -4.82
C VAL A 81 0.16 -9.54 -3.76
N LEU A 82 0.30 -9.01 -2.58
CA LEU A 82 -0.52 -9.28 -1.40
C LEU A 82 -1.24 -8.02 -0.95
N GLY A 83 -2.19 -8.19 -0.05
CA GLY A 83 -2.93 -7.08 0.55
C GLY A 83 -4.29 -6.85 -0.10
N SER A 84 -5.12 -6.09 0.59
CA SER A 84 -6.47 -5.66 0.18
C SER A 84 -6.95 -4.54 1.08
N VAL A 85 -8.07 -3.94 0.74
CA VAL A 85 -8.77 -2.98 1.61
C VAL A 85 -9.08 -3.61 2.97
N GLU A 86 -9.51 -4.88 3.01
CA GLU A 86 -9.82 -5.60 4.25
C GLU A 86 -8.59 -5.77 5.13
N SER A 87 -7.46 -6.16 4.55
CA SER A 87 -6.23 -6.41 5.31
C SER A 87 -5.63 -5.14 5.92
N HIS A 88 -6.04 -3.97 5.43
CA HIS A 88 -5.56 -2.65 5.88
C HIS A 88 -6.65 -1.80 6.56
N ASP A 89 -7.82 -2.39 6.85
CA ASP A 89 -8.94 -1.70 7.50
C ASP A 89 -8.54 -1.05 8.82
N SER A 90 -7.84 -1.77 9.70
CA SER A 90 -7.38 -1.22 10.99
C SER A 90 -6.46 -0.01 10.85
N ILE A 91 -5.55 -0.04 9.88
CA ILE A 91 -4.60 1.07 9.62
C ILE A 91 -5.37 2.27 9.09
N CYS A 92 -6.27 2.07 8.13
CA CYS A 92 -7.05 3.15 7.52
C CYS A 92 -7.98 3.82 8.55
N ARG A 93 -8.62 3.04 9.43
CA ARG A 93 -9.42 3.58 10.55
C ARG A 93 -8.56 4.39 11.51
N ALA A 94 -7.40 3.86 11.90
CA ALA A 94 -6.49 4.56 12.79
C ALA A 94 -6.00 5.87 12.20
N LEU A 95 -5.57 5.88 10.93
CA LEU A 95 -5.17 7.09 10.21
C LEU A 95 -6.32 8.09 10.16
N CYS A 96 -7.52 7.66 9.78
CA CYS A 96 -8.70 8.51 9.69
C CYS A 96 -9.03 9.18 11.03
N MET A 97 -9.04 8.40 12.12
CA MET A 97 -9.46 8.91 13.44
C MET A 97 -8.39 9.74 14.14
N GLN A 98 -7.10 9.49 13.88
CA GLN A 98 -6.00 10.20 14.54
C GLN A 98 -5.58 11.48 13.80
N THR A 99 -5.87 11.59 12.49
CA THR A 99 -5.45 12.75 11.68
C THR A 99 -6.60 13.64 11.24
N PRO A 100 -7.78 13.56 11.81
CA PRO A 100 -9.13 14.00 11.41
C PRO A 100 -9.27 14.30 9.89
N CYS A 101 -8.79 13.38 9.05
CA CYS A 101 -8.98 13.44 7.60
C CYS A 101 -9.76 12.20 7.12
N ALA A 102 -10.42 12.31 5.99
CA ALA A 102 -10.94 11.13 5.31
C ALA A 102 -9.78 10.29 4.76
N VAL A 103 -9.98 8.97 4.66
CA VAL A 103 -9.02 8.06 4.03
C VAL A 103 -9.74 7.30 2.92
N LEU A 104 -9.20 7.31 1.71
CA LEU A 104 -9.63 6.48 0.59
C LEU A 104 -8.61 5.36 0.40
N SER A 105 -8.94 4.17 0.87
CA SER A 105 -8.12 2.96 0.66
C SER A 105 -8.43 2.38 -0.72
N VAL A 106 -7.42 2.27 -1.56
CA VAL A 106 -7.54 1.80 -2.95
C VAL A 106 -7.24 0.32 -3.03
N ASP A 107 -8.17 -0.46 -3.61
CA ASP A 107 -8.01 -1.90 -3.86
C ASP A 107 -7.46 -2.13 -5.27
N TYR A 108 -6.23 -1.71 -5.49
CA TYR A 108 -5.57 -1.80 -6.78
C TYR A 108 -5.32 -3.26 -7.18
N ARG A 109 -5.35 -3.55 -8.48
CA ARG A 109 -5.07 -4.88 -9.03
C ARG A 109 -3.68 -5.36 -8.65
N LEU A 110 -3.57 -6.65 -8.32
CA LEU A 110 -2.33 -7.27 -7.85
C LEU A 110 -1.62 -8.07 -8.95
N ALA A 111 -0.31 -8.12 -8.85
CA ALA A 111 0.54 -9.06 -9.58
C ALA A 111 0.46 -10.46 -8.91
N PRO A 112 0.75 -11.54 -9.65
CA PRO A 112 1.20 -11.59 -11.04
C PRO A 112 0.09 -11.48 -12.08
N GLU A 113 -1.19 -11.52 -11.70
CA GLU A 113 -2.32 -11.47 -12.62
C GLU A 113 -2.37 -10.15 -13.37
N ASN A 114 -1.94 -9.08 -12.71
CA ASN A 114 -1.86 -7.72 -13.25
C ASN A 114 -0.51 -7.09 -12.86
N PRO A 115 0.57 -7.40 -13.60
CA PRO A 115 1.90 -6.88 -13.28
C PRO A 115 2.00 -5.37 -13.55
N PHE A 116 3.15 -4.77 -13.28
CA PHE A 116 3.43 -3.38 -13.66
C PHE A 116 3.10 -3.12 -15.14
N PRO A 117 2.42 -2.01 -15.48
CA PRO A 117 2.06 -0.89 -14.61
C PRO A 117 0.63 -0.94 -14.02
N ALA A 118 -0.09 -2.06 -14.07
CA ALA A 118 -1.51 -2.11 -13.71
C ALA A 118 -1.82 -1.57 -12.30
N PRO A 119 -1.08 -1.93 -11.22
CA PRO A 119 -1.28 -1.36 -9.88
C PRO A 119 -1.11 0.16 -9.85
N LEU A 120 -0.12 0.69 -10.55
CA LEU A 120 0.13 2.13 -10.64
C LEU A 120 -1.00 2.85 -11.37
N VAL A 121 -1.45 2.31 -12.50
CA VAL A 121 -2.57 2.88 -13.29
C VAL A 121 -3.84 2.95 -12.44
N ASP A 122 -4.15 1.91 -11.66
CA ASP A 122 -5.31 1.91 -10.79
C ASP A 122 -5.21 2.99 -9.69
N CYS A 123 -4.04 3.12 -9.08
CA CYS A 123 -3.81 4.14 -8.04
C CYS A 123 -3.92 5.57 -8.62
N VAL A 124 -3.38 5.83 -9.81
CA VAL A 124 -3.55 7.12 -10.53
C VAL A 124 -5.04 7.37 -10.82
N THR A 125 -5.75 6.37 -11.34
CA THR A 125 -7.17 6.47 -11.67
C THR A 125 -8.01 6.80 -10.45
N ALA A 126 -7.84 6.07 -9.35
CA ALA A 126 -8.58 6.30 -8.12
C ALA A 126 -8.28 7.67 -7.51
N THR A 127 -7.03 8.12 -7.56
CA THR A 127 -6.63 9.45 -7.05
C THR A 127 -7.23 10.57 -7.89
N LYS A 128 -7.17 10.44 -9.20
CA LYS A 128 -7.80 11.40 -10.10
C LYS A 128 -9.32 11.44 -9.90
N TRP A 129 -9.95 10.29 -9.79
CA TRP A 129 -11.38 10.19 -9.53
C TRP A 129 -11.75 10.88 -8.22
N ALA A 130 -10.98 10.68 -7.14
CA ALA A 130 -11.21 11.30 -5.84
C ALA A 130 -11.11 12.84 -5.92
N HIS A 131 -10.16 13.37 -6.67
CA HIS A 131 -10.04 14.82 -6.92
C HIS A 131 -11.24 15.34 -7.70
N ASP A 132 -11.60 14.71 -8.80
CA ASP A 132 -12.66 15.17 -9.71
C ASP A 132 -14.07 15.04 -9.09
N ASN A 133 -14.26 14.13 -8.14
CA ASN A 133 -15.52 13.86 -7.43
C ASN A 133 -15.51 14.34 -5.96
N ALA A 134 -14.57 15.18 -5.58
CA ALA A 134 -14.33 15.60 -4.19
C ALA A 134 -15.59 16.10 -3.50
N ALA A 135 -16.37 16.96 -4.13
CA ALA A 135 -17.63 17.49 -3.57
C ALA A 135 -18.66 16.38 -3.30
N ALA A 136 -18.77 15.39 -4.20
CA ALA A 136 -19.75 14.30 -4.04
C ALA A 136 -19.42 13.38 -2.86
N ILE A 137 -18.13 13.23 -2.54
CA ILE A 137 -17.66 12.42 -1.40
C ILE A 137 -17.37 13.25 -0.14
N GLY A 138 -17.62 14.57 -0.17
CA GLY A 138 -17.45 15.48 0.96
C GLY A 138 -15.97 15.75 1.32
N ILE A 139 -15.17 16.01 0.30
CA ILE A 139 -13.72 16.24 0.39
C ILE A 139 -13.37 17.61 -0.18
N ASP A 140 -12.36 18.25 0.37
CA ASP A 140 -11.72 19.43 -0.19
C ASP A 140 -10.66 19.02 -1.22
N PRO A 141 -10.86 19.29 -2.52
CA PRO A 141 -9.91 18.91 -3.57
C PRO A 141 -8.56 19.62 -3.46
N THR A 142 -8.47 20.70 -2.70
CA THR A 142 -7.22 21.43 -2.46
C THR A 142 -6.37 20.85 -1.32
N ARG A 143 -6.92 19.86 -0.58
CA ARG A 143 -6.26 19.21 0.56
C ARG A 143 -6.18 17.69 0.40
N ILE A 144 -5.69 17.23 -0.74
CA ILE A 144 -5.47 15.80 -1.01
C ILE A 144 -4.01 15.45 -0.76
N ALA A 145 -3.80 14.50 0.14
CA ALA A 145 -2.53 13.82 0.36
C ALA A 145 -2.58 12.41 -0.27
N ILE A 146 -1.42 11.88 -0.62
CA ILE A 146 -1.27 10.48 -1.04
C ILE A 146 -0.30 9.78 -0.11
N GLY A 147 -0.48 8.48 0.09
CA GLY A 147 0.44 7.75 0.98
C GLY A 147 0.22 6.26 1.00
N GLY A 148 1.16 5.58 1.63
CA GLY A 148 1.13 4.15 1.82
C GLY A 148 2.41 3.63 2.44
N TYR A 149 2.48 2.34 2.70
CA TYR A 149 3.70 1.73 3.19
C TYR A 149 4.24 0.68 2.22
N SER A 150 5.56 0.42 2.27
CA SER A 150 6.23 -0.60 1.44
C SER A 150 5.92 -0.37 -0.05
N ALA A 151 5.32 -1.34 -0.75
CA ALA A 151 4.86 -1.22 -2.14
C ALA A 151 3.86 -0.06 -2.33
N GLY A 152 2.94 0.17 -1.38
CA GLY A 152 2.02 1.31 -1.43
C GLY A 152 2.72 2.66 -1.32
N GLY A 153 3.80 2.73 -0.53
CA GLY A 153 4.67 3.90 -0.47
C GLY A 153 5.42 4.15 -1.77
N ASN A 154 5.85 3.10 -2.47
CA ASN A 154 6.42 3.20 -3.81
C ASN A 154 5.41 3.78 -4.81
N LEU A 155 4.17 3.25 -4.83
CA LEU A 155 3.09 3.75 -5.70
C LEU A 155 2.79 5.24 -5.41
N ALA A 156 2.72 5.63 -4.12
CA ALA A 156 2.49 7.02 -3.74
C ALA A 156 3.60 7.95 -4.26
N ALA A 157 4.87 7.57 -4.10
CA ALA A 157 6.00 8.37 -4.57
C ALA A 157 6.04 8.45 -6.10
N ALA A 158 5.73 7.36 -6.81
CA ALA A 158 5.63 7.35 -8.26
C ALA A 158 4.55 8.33 -8.76
N ILE A 159 3.36 8.31 -8.16
CA ILE A 159 2.26 9.23 -8.50
C ILE A 159 2.65 10.69 -8.25
N ALA A 160 3.30 10.97 -7.12
CA ALA A 160 3.75 12.33 -6.82
C ALA A 160 4.76 12.84 -7.86
N ASN A 161 5.69 11.98 -8.31
CA ASN A 161 6.67 12.32 -9.33
C ASN A 161 6.03 12.60 -10.70
N MET A 162 4.90 11.97 -11.02
CA MET A 162 4.16 12.22 -12.26
C MET A 162 3.55 13.63 -12.33
N GLN A 163 3.30 14.27 -11.19
CA GLN A 163 2.73 15.63 -11.06
C GLN A 163 1.42 15.85 -11.85
N THR A 164 0.69 14.78 -12.12
CA THR A 164 -0.55 14.82 -12.92
C THR A 164 -1.79 15.18 -12.08
N ILE A 165 -1.68 15.07 -10.76
CA ILE A 165 -2.76 15.36 -9.81
C ILE A 165 -2.20 16.25 -8.70
N PRO A 166 -2.84 17.39 -8.39
CA PRO A 166 -2.42 18.23 -7.29
C PRO A 166 -2.49 17.49 -5.96
N THR A 167 -1.36 17.34 -5.28
CA THR A 167 -1.28 16.74 -3.94
C THR A 167 -0.47 17.64 -3.02
N VAL A 168 -0.91 17.78 -1.76
CA VAL A 168 -0.28 18.69 -0.79
C VAL A 168 0.72 17.99 0.13
N TYR A 169 0.69 16.64 0.21
CA TYR A 169 1.55 15.89 1.10
C TYR A 169 1.73 14.44 0.63
N GLN A 170 2.88 13.85 0.95
CA GLN A 170 3.18 12.44 0.75
C GLN A 170 3.48 11.78 2.11
N LEU A 171 2.75 10.73 2.45
CA LEU A 171 3.01 9.87 3.60
C LEU A 171 3.72 8.59 3.11
N LEU A 172 5.04 8.56 3.19
CA LEU A 172 5.85 7.43 2.74
C LEU A 172 6.37 6.63 3.94
N ILE A 173 5.77 5.47 4.20
CA ILE A 173 6.14 4.61 5.32
C ILE A 173 7.03 3.47 4.77
N TYR A 174 8.32 3.50 5.09
CA TYR A 174 9.35 2.55 4.61
C TYR A 174 9.12 2.07 3.15
N PRO A 175 9.04 3.00 2.19
CA PRO A 175 8.68 2.67 0.81
C PRO A 175 9.73 1.79 0.14
N VAL A 176 9.32 0.96 -0.83
CA VAL A 176 10.28 0.35 -1.76
C VAL A 176 10.80 1.44 -2.70
N THR A 177 12.10 1.71 -2.64
CA THR A 177 12.72 2.81 -3.39
C THR A 177 13.33 2.37 -4.72
N ASP A 178 13.76 1.11 -4.81
CA ASP A 178 14.44 0.57 -5.98
C ASP A 178 14.22 -0.95 -6.06
N CYS A 179 13.61 -1.40 -7.14
CA CYS A 179 13.35 -2.82 -7.37
C CYS A 179 14.58 -3.60 -7.88
N ARG A 180 15.68 -2.94 -8.21
CA ARG A 180 16.93 -3.64 -8.61
C ARG A 180 17.60 -4.38 -7.45
N LEU A 181 17.27 -4.04 -6.21
CA LEU A 181 17.76 -4.70 -4.99
C LEU A 181 19.30 -4.73 -4.87
N GLN A 182 19.99 -3.70 -5.39
CA GLN A 182 21.44 -3.66 -5.50
C GLN A 182 22.15 -2.85 -4.39
N HIS A 183 21.40 -2.21 -3.49
CA HIS A 183 22.01 -1.46 -2.40
C HIS A 183 22.69 -2.39 -1.38
N PRO A 184 23.82 -1.96 -0.78
CA PRO A 184 24.53 -2.76 0.23
C PRO A 184 23.65 -3.28 1.36
N SER A 185 22.67 -2.48 1.79
CA SER A 185 21.70 -2.85 2.83
C SER A 185 20.87 -4.10 2.50
N HIS A 186 20.66 -4.42 1.22
CA HIS A 186 19.99 -5.67 0.83
C HIS A 186 20.85 -6.90 1.16
N GLN A 187 22.18 -6.78 1.10
CA GLN A 187 23.09 -7.85 1.47
C GLN A 187 23.29 -7.93 2.99
N GLU A 188 23.40 -6.79 3.65
CA GLU A 188 23.53 -6.71 5.11
C GLU A 188 22.32 -7.30 5.84
N ASN A 189 21.12 -7.11 5.28
CA ASN A 189 19.86 -7.57 5.84
C ASN A 189 19.20 -8.72 5.06
N LYS A 190 19.98 -9.49 4.27
CA LYS A 190 19.43 -10.53 3.38
C LYS A 190 18.60 -11.59 4.10
N ASP A 191 18.97 -11.90 5.34
CA ASP A 191 18.29 -12.86 6.22
C ASP A 191 17.56 -12.11 7.36
N GLY A 192 17.12 -10.88 7.08
CA GLY A 192 16.42 -10.03 8.06
C GLY A 192 15.08 -10.59 8.49
N PRO A 193 14.58 -10.19 9.67
CA PRO A 193 13.28 -10.60 10.15
C PRO A 193 12.16 -10.06 9.24
N PHE A 194 11.06 -10.79 9.13
CA PHE A 194 9.85 -10.48 8.36
C PHE A 194 10.01 -10.41 6.85
N LEU A 195 11.10 -9.87 6.33
CA LEU A 195 11.31 -9.63 4.91
C LEU A 195 12.77 -9.92 4.53
N THR A 196 13.00 -11.10 3.98
CA THR A 196 14.32 -11.51 3.47
C THR A 196 14.57 -10.93 2.08
N HIS A 197 15.83 -10.94 1.64
CA HIS A 197 16.18 -10.59 0.26
C HIS A 197 15.49 -11.52 -0.75
N ALA A 198 15.38 -12.83 -0.45
CA ALA A 198 14.69 -13.79 -1.29
C ALA A 198 13.20 -13.45 -1.44
N ALA A 199 12.52 -13.09 -0.36
CA ALA A 199 11.14 -12.63 -0.39
C ALA A 199 10.99 -11.32 -1.18
N MET A 200 11.90 -10.35 -1.03
CA MET A 200 11.89 -9.12 -1.84
C MET A 200 12.04 -9.43 -3.33
N LYS A 201 12.96 -10.33 -3.68
CA LYS A 201 13.14 -10.76 -5.07
C LYS A 201 11.88 -11.43 -5.62
N TRP A 202 11.24 -12.29 -4.83
CA TRP A 202 9.98 -12.93 -5.20
C TRP A 202 8.88 -11.91 -5.54
N PHE A 203 8.70 -10.86 -4.73
CA PHE A 203 7.76 -9.79 -5.02
C PHE A 203 8.09 -9.06 -6.32
N VAL A 204 9.34 -8.69 -6.51
CA VAL A 204 9.79 -7.97 -7.71
C VAL A 204 9.63 -8.82 -8.97
N ASP A 205 9.98 -10.11 -8.92
CA ASP A 205 9.83 -11.03 -10.05
C ASP A 205 8.37 -11.15 -10.52
N HIS A 206 7.40 -11.11 -9.59
CA HIS A 206 5.99 -11.13 -9.94
C HIS A 206 5.49 -9.76 -10.46
N TYR A 207 6.00 -8.65 -9.91
CA TYR A 207 5.52 -7.32 -10.24
C TYR A 207 6.08 -6.78 -11.55
N VAL A 208 7.39 -7.00 -11.83
CA VAL A 208 8.11 -6.37 -12.95
C VAL A 208 8.28 -7.35 -14.12
N THR A 209 7.29 -8.17 -14.38
CA THR A 209 7.34 -9.16 -15.47
C THR A 209 7.31 -8.46 -16.84
N GLY A 210 8.37 -8.67 -17.64
CA GLY A 210 8.44 -8.19 -19.02
C GLY A 210 8.61 -6.68 -19.21
N THR A 211 8.98 -5.95 -18.15
CA THR A 211 9.14 -4.48 -18.17
C THR A 211 10.56 -4.11 -17.72
N ASP A 212 11.04 -2.95 -18.17
CA ASP A 212 12.29 -2.36 -17.66
C ASP A 212 12.14 -2.02 -16.18
N ILE A 213 12.89 -2.73 -15.34
CA ILE A 213 12.87 -2.58 -13.89
C ILE A 213 13.19 -1.14 -13.43
N SER A 214 13.95 -0.38 -14.24
CA SER A 214 14.29 1.01 -13.91
C SER A 214 13.06 1.93 -13.86
N LEU A 215 11.96 1.56 -14.52
CA LEU A 215 10.71 2.31 -14.51
C LEU A 215 9.96 2.22 -13.17
N THR A 216 10.35 1.32 -12.28
CA THR A 216 9.75 1.16 -10.94
C THR A 216 10.47 1.96 -9.86
N GLU A 217 11.55 2.67 -10.20
CA GLU A 217 12.28 3.53 -9.26
C GLU A 217 11.49 4.79 -8.94
N ILE A 218 11.34 5.10 -7.66
CA ILE A 218 10.60 6.30 -7.22
C ILE A 218 11.37 7.61 -7.42
N GLY A 219 12.65 7.55 -7.76
CA GLY A 219 13.48 8.72 -8.08
C GLY A 219 13.39 9.20 -9.53
N ARG A 220 12.66 8.49 -10.39
CA ARG A 220 12.49 8.84 -11.81
C ARG A 220 11.03 9.14 -12.11
N ALA A 221 10.79 10.19 -12.89
CA ALA A 221 9.48 10.43 -13.45
C ALA A 221 9.14 9.27 -14.42
N HIS A 222 8.10 8.54 -14.14
CA HIS A 222 7.57 7.54 -15.06
C HIS A 222 6.77 8.27 -16.13
N VAL A 223 7.38 8.40 -17.29
CA VAL A 223 6.76 9.01 -18.49
C VAL A 223 6.13 7.93 -19.32
#